data_6b06f4a7d54e4ae23d3b78b11a5b1de9
#
_entry.id   6b06f4a7d54e4ae23d3b78b11a5b1de9
#
_cell.length_a   1.000
_cell.length_b   1.000
_cell.length_c   1.000
_cell.angle_alpha   90.00
_cell.angle_beta   90.00
_cell.angle_gamma   90.00
#
_symmetry.space_group_name_H-M   'P 1'
#
loop_
_entity.id
_entity.type
_entity.pdbx_description
1 polymer ?
#
loop_
_entity_poly.entity_id
_entity_poly.type
_entity_poly.pdbx_seq_one_letter_code
_entity_poly.pdbx_strand_id
1 'polypeptide(L)'
;MSASKTDVLKNWLIVITAMFTLSPTVIFLTFSQSSGLSNQEKIENRTQALSTTATLFLGLAVMIHAYVAAKGVEASQKRAIAAEKSNEIETKNVLLAQQQLVAERFMTAITQLGHESVATRTGAIYALERVAQDCPKEYWTIMEILTAFVRENAASQSQEEETQHTPARIRTDIQAALSVIGRRDAQKDQPNQRIDLRYADMRGADLHKANLQQADLRGADLCEADLREADLSEADLEGAQLCGSNLYEANLQSTNLADANLSGANLNRAWVCEANLRAANLTGASLREANLQEANLYKANLAGSNFKVANLQGAKLFLANLQGAKLGKANLQETGLIGANLQQANLNGANLQGANLNAAKLQHTEVFFANFSEASLREADLGGANLMGTNLQMAILDQANLCGANLMGVNLSATNMSDVKLEGAILTGAKNLEPHQITLALGDVTTRLPDDVELPTHWTRIG
;
A
#
# COMPACT_ATOMS: atom_id res chain seq x y z
N MET A 1 56.62 -0.11 -29.91
CA MET A 1 57.36 -1.31 -29.47
C MET A 1 58.45 -0.86 -28.51
N SER A 2 58.18 -0.82 -27.23
CA SER A 2 59.17 -0.53 -26.16
C SER A 2 59.81 -1.87 -25.79
N ALA A 3 61.09 -2.03 -26.06
CA ALA A 3 61.85 -3.17 -25.57
C ALA A 3 61.65 -3.26 -24.04
N SER A 4 61.26 -4.41 -23.56
CA SER A 4 61.02 -4.59 -22.12
C SER A 4 62.33 -4.27 -21.34
N LYS A 5 62.22 -3.64 -20.20
CA LYS A 5 63.38 -3.33 -19.32
C LYS A 5 64.25 -4.60 -19.11
N THR A 6 63.68 -5.77 -19.15
CA THR A 6 64.33 -7.09 -19.07
C THR A 6 65.17 -7.39 -20.28
N ASP A 7 64.78 -7.02 -21.51
CA ASP A 7 65.55 -7.20 -22.72
C ASP A 7 66.77 -6.31 -22.78
N VAL A 8 66.64 -5.10 -22.31
CA VAL A 8 67.75 -4.16 -22.15
C VAL A 8 68.80 -4.72 -21.16
N LEU A 9 68.34 -5.21 -20.01
CA LEU A 9 69.21 -5.81 -18.99
C LEU A 9 69.91 -7.09 -19.52
N LYS A 10 69.20 -7.91 -20.29
CA LYS A 10 69.76 -9.14 -20.93
C LYS A 10 70.87 -8.78 -21.92
N ASN A 11 70.68 -7.75 -22.76
CA ASN A 11 71.68 -7.30 -23.70
C ASN A 11 72.91 -6.75 -23.00
N TRP A 12 72.74 -5.97 -21.93
CA TRP A 12 73.81 -5.49 -21.10
C TRP A 12 74.59 -6.65 -20.40
N LEU A 13 73.90 -7.67 -19.94
CA LEU A 13 74.50 -8.83 -19.33
C LEU A 13 75.39 -9.59 -20.31
N ILE A 14 74.98 -9.73 -21.55
CA ILE A 14 75.80 -10.34 -22.64
C ILE A 14 77.07 -9.53 -22.89
N VAL A 15 76.95 -8.18 -22.98
CA VAL A 15 78.08 -7.31 -23.22
C VAL A 15 79.10 -7.39 -22.07
N ILE A 16 78.62 -7.38 -20.83
CA ILE A 16 79.46 -7.46 -19.67
C ILE A 16 80.10 -8.85 -19.53
N THR A 17 79.40 -9.92 -19.82
CA THR A 17 79.97 -11.28 -19.82
C THR A 17 81.10 -11.36 -20.88
N ALA A 18 80.92 -10.77 -22.04
CA ALA A 18 81.97 -10.71 -23.08
C ALA A 18 83.18 -9.89 -22.63
N MET A 19 82.99 -8.74 -21.97
CA MET A 19 84.10 -7.97 -21.35
C MET A 19 84.83 -8.73 -20.25
N PHE A 20 84.10 -9.56 -19.52
CA PHE A 20 84.65 -10.37 -18.43
C PHE A 20 85.52 -11.53 -18.93
N THR A 21 85.11 -12.16 -20.03
CA THR A 21 85.96 -13.24 -20.66
C THR A 21 87.20 -12.70 -21.24
N LEU A 22 87.23 -11.42 -21.61
CA LEU A 22 88.42 -10.71 -22.11
C LEU A 22 89.35 -10.18 -21.01
N SER A 23 88.82 -9.99 -19.79
CA SER A 23 89.62 -9.40 -18.66
C SER A 23 90.80 -10.24 -18.21
N PRO A 24 90.75 -11.59 -18.09
CA PRO A 24 91.92 -12.37 -17.77
C PRO A 24 93.01 -12.32 -18.79
N THR A 25 92.66 -12.20 -20.10
CA THR A 25 93.61 -12.07 -21.22
C THR A 25 94.25 -10.73 -21.19
N VAL A 26 93.56 -9.64 -20.86
CA VAL A 26 94.14 -8.27 -20.68
C VAL A 26 95.05 -8.23 -19.47
N ILE A 27 94.62 -8.85 -18.35
CA ILE A 27 95.46 -8.99 -17.13
C ILE A 27 96.73 -9.77 -17.44
N PHE A 28 96.62 -10.88 -18.13
CA PHE A 28 97.77 -11.73 -18.50
C PHE A 28 98.73 -10.95 -19.44
N LEU A 29 98.25 -10.21 -20.41
CA LEU A 29 99.05 -9.35 -21.32
C LEU A 29 99.79 -8.22 -20.56
N THR A 30 99.12 -7.57 -19.61
CA THR A 30 99.74 -6.55 -18.76
C THR A 30 100.82 -7.10 -17.81
N PHE A 31 100.65 -8.40 -17.41
CA PHE A 31 101.66 -9.10 -16.62
C PHE A 31 102.83 -9.58 -17.46
N SER A 32 102.73 -9.87 -18.72
CA SER A 32 103.78 -10.34 -19.61
C SER A 32 104.70 -9.24 -20.10
N GLN A 33 104.23 -7.95 -20.12
CA GLN A 33 105.03 -6.78 -20.54
C GLN A 33 105.80 -6.04 -19.45
N SER A 34 105.90 -6.63 -18.24
CA SER A 34 106.51 -5.96 -17.08
C SER A 34 108.01 -6.22 -16.92
N SER A 35 108.81 -6.39 -18.01
CA SER A 35 110.21 -6.58 -17.98
C SER A 35 111.00 -5.28 -17.87
N GLY A 36 110.85 -4.50 -16.82
CA GLY A 36 111.54 -3.23 -16.59
C GLY A 36 111.15 -2.39 -15.36
N LEU A 37 110.12 -2.90 -14.61
CA LEU A 37 109.60 -2.23 -13.46
C LEU A 37 110.24 -2.69 -12.12
N SER A 38 110.37 -1.79 -11.15
CA SER A 38 110.83 -2.12 -9.80
C SER A 38 109.87 -3.09 -9.09
N ASN A 39 110.35 -3.82 -8.12
CA ASN A 39 109.54 -4.85 -7.35
C ASN A 39 108.34 -4.18 -6.61
N GLN A 40 108.42 -2.89 -6.31
CA GLN A 40 107.35 -2.20 -5.63
C GLN A 40 106.26 -1.76 -6.60
N GLU A 41 106.62 -1.28 -7.79
CA GLU A 41 105.68 -0.96 -8.87
C GLU A 41 104.95 -2.21 -9.39
N LYS A 42 105.62 -3.35 -9.41
CA LYS A 42 104.95 -4.66 -9.73
C LYS A 42 103.94 -5.08 -8.75
N ILE A 43 104.13 -4.87 -7.45
CA ILE A 43 103.16 -5.20 -6.40
C ILE A 43 101.95 -4.26 -6.43
N GLU A 44 102.18 -2.95 -6.64
CA GLU A 44 101.15 -1.95 -6.75
C GLU A 44 100.22 -2.17 -7.95
N ASN A 45 100.81 -2.44 -9.13
CA ASN A 45 100.06 -2.75 -10.34
C ASN A 45 99.28 -4.07 -10.22
N ARG A 46 99.82 -5.07 -9.51
CA ARG A 46 99.09 -6.36 -9.22
C ARG A 46 97.91 -6.13 -8.26
N THR A 47 98.09 -5.32 -7.23
CA THR A 47 97.04 -5.01 -6.24
C THR A 47 95.90 -4.21 -6.92
N GLN A 48 96.29 -3.24 -7.76
CA GLN A 48 95.31 -2.44 -8.50
C GLN A 48 94.53 -3.26 -9.55
N ALA A 49 95.19 -4.19 -10.28
CA ALA A 49 94.53 -5.10 -11.21
C ALA A 49 93.57 -6.07 -10.51
N LEU A 50 94.02 -6.60 -9.37
CA LEU A 50 93.15 -7.47 -8.54
C LEU A 50 91.97 -6.73 -7.95
N SER A 51 92.14 -5.52 -7.46
CA SER A 51 91.07 -4.70 -6.93
C SER A 51 90.02 -4.31 -8.02
N THR A 52 90.51 -3.92 -9.20
CA THR A 52 89.68 -3.60 -10.35
C THR A 52 88.86 -4.83 -10.82
N THR A 53 89.50 -6.00 -10.87
CA THR A 53 88.84 -7.23 -11.21
C THR A 53 87.80 -7.65 -10.19
N ALA A 54 88.08 -7.54 -8.89
CA ALA A 54 87.14 -7.79 -7.81
C ALA A 54 85.92 -6.89 -7.86
N THR A 55 86.13 -5.60 -8.16
CA THR A 55 85.06 -4.61 -8.30
C THR A 55 84.14 -4.95 -9.48
N LEU A 56 84.75 -5.35 -10.63
CA LEU A 56 84.00 -5.81 -11.80
C LEU A 56 83.16 -7.09 -11.51
N PHE A 57 83.73 -8.06 -10.78
CA PHE A 57 83.01 -9.27 -10.37
C PHE A 57 81.82 -8.93 -9.44
N LEU A 58 82.04 -8.01 -8.49
CA LEU A 58 80.98 -7.55 -7.65
C LEU A 58 79.84 -6.85 -8.44
N GLY A 59 80.18 -6.01 -9.37
CA GLY A 59 79.24 -5.38 -10.29
C GLY A 59 78.44 -6.37 -11.11
N LEU A 60 79.10 -7.41 -11.63
CA LEU A 60 78.42 -8.49 -12.36
C LEU A 60 77.42 -9.25 -11.47
N ALA A 61 77.87 -9.61 -10.26
CA ALA A 61 77.05 -10.35 -9.35
C ALA A 61 75.75 -9.54 -9.00
N VAL A 62 75.88 -8.20 -8.76
CA VAL A 62 74.75 -7.33 -8.53
C VAL A 62 73.83 -7.26 -9.71
N MET A 63 74.36 -7.22 -10.92
CA MET A 63 73.53 -7.18 -12.15
C MET A 63 72.81 -8.48 -12.45
N ILE A 64 73.45 -9.62 -12.18
CA ILE A 64 72.82 -10.95 -12.28
C ILE A 64 71.67 -11.06 -11.29
N HIS A 65 71.88 -10.60 -10.02
CA HIS A 65 70.82 -10.56 -9.02
C HIS A 65 69.65 -9.67 -9.43
N ALA A 66 69.94 -8.45 -9.94
CA ALA A 66 68.94 -7.53 -10.43
C ALA A 66 68.14 -8.13 -11.60
N TYR A 67 68.79 -8.80 -12.53
CA TYR A 67 68.13 -9.47 -13.66
C TYR A 67 67.20 -10.62 -13.19
N VAL A 68 67.67 -11.47 -12.28
CA VAL A 68 66.86 -12.56 -11.71
C VAL A 68 65.72 -12.03 -10.92
N ALA A 69 65.92 -10.98 -10.13
CA ALA A 69 64.86 -10.31 -9.38
C ALA A 69 63.79 -9.70 -10.30
N ALA A 70 64.25 -8.98 -11.36
CA ALA A 70 63.35 -8.38 -12.35
C ALA A 70 62.47 -9.44 -13.09
N LYS A 71 63.10 -10.59 -13.46
CA LYS A 71 62.39 -11.72 -14.05
C LYS A 71 61.41 -12.37 -13.07
N GLY A 72 61.78 -12.47 -11.82
CA GLY A 72 60.93 -12.97 -10.74
C GLY A 72 59.67 -12.09 -10.57
N VAL A 73 59.84 -10.76 -10.56
CA VAL A 73 58.73 -9.80 -10.50
C VAL A 73 57.80 -9.90 -11.74
N GLU A 74 58.38 -9.97 -12.95
CA GLU A 74 57.59 -10.12 -14.17
C GLU A 74 56.78 -11.43 -14.17
N ALA A 75 57.37 -12.54 -13.73
CA ALA A 75 56.70 -13.83 -13.61
C ALA A 75 55.60 -13.78 -12.56
N SER A 76 55.81 -13.08 -11.43
CA SER A 76 54.85 -12.87 -10.36
C SER A 76 53.65 -12.03 -10.84
N GLN A 77 53.92 -10.94 -11.59
CA GLN A 77 52.87 -10.11 -12.19
C GLN A 77 52.00 -10.91 -13.18
N LYS A 78 52.65 -11.70 -14.07
CA LYS A 78 51.90 -12.53 -15.02
C LYS A 78 51.03 -13.56 -14.31
N ARG A 79 51.53 -14.16 -13.22
CA ARG A 79 50.72 -15.07 -12.37
C ARG A 79 49.56 -14.38 -11.68
N ALA A 80 49.75 -13.18 -11.15
CA ALA A 80 48.72 -12.40 -10.51
C ALA A 80 47.60 -12.03 -11.51
N ILE A 81 47.94 -11.54 -12.71
CA ILE A 81 46.96 -11.22 -13.77
C ILE A 81 46.23 -12.50 -14.24
N ALA A 82 46.91 -13.63 -14.37
CA ALA A 82 46.28 -14.89 -14.73
C ALA A 82 45.32 -15.39 -13.66
N ALA A 83 45.68 -15.26 -12.37
CA ALA A 83 44.82 -15.62 -11.25
C ALA A 83 43.58 -14.71 -11.15
N GLU A 84 43.74 -13.39 -11.35
CA GLU A 84 42.65 -12.44 -11.39
C GLU A 84 41.66 -12.77 -12.50
N LYS A 85 42.16 -13.01 -13.71
CA LYS A 85 41.33 -13.41 -14.87
C LYS A 85 40.63 -14.74 -14.66
N SER A 86 41.30 -15.70 -13.99
CA SER A 86 40.70 -17.00 -13.63
C SER A 86 39.55 -16.82 -12.64
N ASN A 87 39.74 -15.99 -11.61
CA ASN A 87 38.71 -15.68 -10.62
C ASN A 87 37.51 -14.93 -11.26
N GLU A 88 37.76 -14.03 -12.20
CA GLU A 88 36.69 -13.35 -12.94
C GLU A 88 35.86 -14.32 -13.76
N ILE A 89 36.50 -15.26 -14.46
CA ILE A 89 35.84 -16.31 -15.25
C ILE A 89 35.03 -17.24 -14.32
N GLU A 90 35.61 -17.64 -13.19
CA GLU A 90 34.92 -18.50 -12.22
C GLU A 90 33.69 -17.81 -11.63
N THR A 91 33.80 -16.55 -11.22
CA THR A 91 32.67 -15.75 -10.75
C THR A 91 31.56 -15.65 -11.79
N LYS A 92 31.94 -15.42 -13.05
CA LYS A 92 30.98 -15.36 -14.17
C LYS A 92 30.30 -16.72 -14.42
N ASN A 93 31.04 -17.81 -14.32
CA ASN A 93 30.49 -19.16 -14.49
C ASN A 93 29.52 -19.52 -13.35
N VAL A 94 29.84 -19.16 -12.10
CA VAL A 94 28.94 -19.34 -10.96
C VAL A 94 27.65 -18.53 -11.15
N LEU A 95 27.75 -17.29 -11.59
CA LEU A 95 26.57 -16.44 -11.87
C LEU A 95 25.70 -17.05 -12.98
N LEU A 96 26.30 -17.53 -14.07
CA LEU A 96 25.58 -18.17 -15.16
C LEU A 96 24.89 -19.47 -14.71
N ALA A 97 25.58 -20.29 -13.90
CA ALA A 97 24.99 -21.51 -13.35
C ALA A 97 23.81 -21.22 -12.43
N GLN A 98 23.88 -20.16 -11.62
CA GLN A 98 22.76 -19.69 -10.80
C GLN A 98 21.56 -19.25 -11.66
N GLN A 99 21.81 -18.46 -12.71
CA GLN A 99 20.77 -18.04 -13.64
C GLN A 99 20.09 -19.23 -14.36
N GLN A 100 20.87 -20.22 -14.79
CA GLN A 100 20.35 -21.44 -15.39
C GLN A 100 19.47 -22.22 -14.41
N LEU A 101 19.91 -22.38 -13.17
CA LEU A 101 19.14 -23.08 -12.14
C LEU A 101 17.81 -22.39 -11.83
N VAL A 102 17.80 -21.04 -11.78
CA VAL A 102 16.56 -20.25 -11.57
C VAL A 102 15.61 -20.46 -12.76
N ALA A 103 16.12 -20.38 -14.00
CA ALA A 103 15.32 -20.59 -15.21
C ALA A 103 14.73 -22.01 -15.26
N GLU A 104 15.49 -23.05 -14.91
CA GLU A 104 15.02 -24.43 -14.85
C GLU A 104 13.92 -24.61 -13.80
N ARG A 105 14.09 -24.07 -12.60
CA ARG A 105 13.07 -24.08 -11.54
C ARG A 105 11.80 -23.37 -11.97
N PHE A 106 11.93 -22.20 -12.60
CA PHE A 106 10.81 -21.44 -13.14
C PHE A 106 10.04 -22.25 -14.18
N MET A 107 10.71 -22.79 -15.21
CA MET A 107 10.06 -23.59 -16.25
C MET A 107 9.40 -24.86 -15.69
N THR A 108 10.03 -25.52 -14.74
CA THR A 108 9.46 -26.68 -14.04
C THR A 108 8.18 -26.32 -13.30
N ALA A 109 8.21 -25.21 -12.56
CA ALA A 109 7.05 -24.74 -11.81
C ALA A 109 5.90 -24.35 -12.75
N ILE A 110 6.17 -23.66 -13.87
CA ILE A 110 5.15 -23.33 -14.88
C ILE A 110 4.51 -24.60 -15.46
N THR A 111 5.31 -25.62 -15.80
CA THR A 111 4.78 -26.88 -16.31
C THR A 111 3.88 -27.58 -15.28
N GLN A 112 4.28 -27.56 -13.99
CA GLN A 112 3.51 -28.15 -12.91
C GLN A 112 2.25 -27.36 -12.56
N LEU A 113 2.22 -26.04 -12.80
CA LEU A 113 1.03 -25.21 -12.59
C LEU A 113 -0.13 -25.63 -13.50
N GLY A 114 0.14 -26.16 -14.69
CA GLY A 114 -0.86 -26.72 -15.61
C GLY A 114 -1.26 -28.17 -15.32
N HIS A 115 -0.79 -28.78 -14.23
CA HIS A 115 -1.08 -30.18 -13.93
C HIS A 115 -2.51 -30.39 -13.40
N GLU A 116 -3.10 -31.55 -13.64
CA GLU A 116 -4.49 -31.88 -13.19
C GLU A 116 -4.62 -31.95 -11.66
N SER A 117 -3.56 -32.41 -10.96
CA SER A 117 -3.56 -32.53 -9.49
C SER A 117 -3.46 -31.19 -8.80
N VAL A 118 -4.43 -30.87 -7.94
CA VAL A 118 -4.44 -29.69 -7.07
C VAL A 118 -3.16 -29.63 -6.20
N ALA A 119 -2.71 -30.76 -5.65
CA ALA A 119 -1.51 -30.81 -4.84
C ALA A 119 -0.25 -30.43 -5.61
N THR A 120 -0.14 -30.88 -6.87
CA THR A 120 0.98 -30.53 -7.76
C THR A 120 0.96 -29.03 -8.09
N ARG A 121 -0.20 -28.47 -8.43
CA ARG A 121 -0.36 -27.01 -8.67
C ARG A 121 -0.02 -26.19 -7.44
N THR A 122 -0.46 -26.63 -6.26
CA THR A 122 -0.12 -25.97 -5.00
C THR A 122 1.40 -25.94 -4.76
N GLY A 123 2.09 -27.07 -5.01
CA GLY A 123 3.55 -27.13 -4.94
C GLY A 123 4.24 -26.18 -5.94
N ALA A 124 3.72 -26.11 -7.16
CA ALA A 124 4.21 -25.21 -8.20
C ALA A 124 4.09 -23.73 -7.82
N ILE A 125 2.95 -23.33 -7.19
CA ILE A 125 2.71 -21.97 -6.73
C ILE A 125 3.76 -21.54 -5.69
N TYR A 126 4.06 -22.38 -4.70
CA TYR A 126 5.09 -22.08 -3.71
C TYR A 126 6.52 -22.16 -4.31
N ALA A 127 6.75 -22.96 -5.33
CA ALA A 127 8.02 -22.96 -6.06
C ALA A 127 8.20 -21.65 -6.83
N LEU A 128 7.14 -21.11 -7.46
CA LEU A 128 7.14 -19.79 -8.10
C LEU A 128 7.40 -18.67 -7.09
N GLU A 129 6.77 -18.72 -5.92
CA GLU A 129 7.05 -17.74 -4.85
C GLU A 129 8.54 -17.71 -4.49
N ARG A 130 9.17 -18.88 -4.37
CA ARG A 130 10.60 -18.96 -4.07
C ARG A 130 11.47 -18.40 -5.20
N VAL A 131 11.11 -18.68 -6.45
CA VAL A 131 11.79 -18.07 -7.60
C VAL A 131 11.65 -16.55 -7.60
N ALA A 132 10.48 -16.00 -7.25
CA ALA A 132 10.25 -14.57 -7.14
C ALA A 132 11.11 -13.91 -6.04
N GLN A 133 11.37 -14.63 -4.94
CA GLN A 133 12.26 -14.18 -3.87
C GLN A 133 13.74 -14.21 -4.27
N ASP A 134 14.16 -15.28 -4.95
CA ASP A 134 15.55 -15.50 -5.37
C ASP A 134 15.93 -14.63 -6.60
N CYS A 135 14.96 -14.25 -7.46
CA CYS A 135 15.19 -13.51 -8.69
C CYS A 135 14.23 -12.32 -8.85
N PRO A 136 14.59 -11.11 -8.40
CA PRO A 136 13.74 -9.93 -8.50
C PRO A 136 13.28 -9.57 -9.92
N LYS A 137 13.99 -10.00 -10.95
CA LYS A 137 13.62 -9.75 -12.35
C LYS A 137 12.38 -10.50 -12.78
N GLU A 138 12.15 -11.70 -12.22
CA GLU A 138 11.00 -12.55 -12.54
C GLU A 138 9.81 -12.28 -11.61
N TYR A 139 9.99 -11.46 -10.59
CA TYR A 139 8.99 -11.20 -9.55
C TYR A 139 7.64 -10.80 -10.16
N TRP A 140 7.64 -9.79 -11.04
CA TRP A 140 6.38 -9.31 -11.61
C TRP A 140 5.74 -10.32 -12.57
N THR A 141 6.54 -10.95 -13.43
CA THR A 141 6.07 -12.02 -14.32
C THR A 141 5.37 -13.14 -13.53
N ILE A 142 5.92 -13.49 -12.37
CA ILE A 142 5.30 -14.50 -11.49
C ILE A 142 3.98 -14.00 -10.93
N MET A 143 3.88 -12.73 -10.51
CA MET A 143 2.62 -12.14 -10.04
C MET A 143 1.55 -12.16 -11.15
N GLU A 144 1.90 -11.81 -12.39
CA GLU A 144 1.01 -11.88 -13.54
C GLU A 144 0.52 -13.33 -13.81
N ILE A 145 1.41 -14.30 -13.74
CA ILE A 145 1.06 -15.72 -13.92
C ILE A 145 0.10 -16.19 -12.82
N LEU A 146 0.38 -15.87 -11.56
CA LEU A 146 -0.46 -16.28 -10.44
C LEU A 146 -1.85 -15.61 -10.49
N THR A 147 -1.93 -14.34 -10.87
CA THR A 147 -3.21 -13.66 -11.02
C THR A 147 -4.02 -14.21 -12.18
N ALA A 148 -3.38 -14.50 -13.34
CA ALA A 148 -4.00 -15.18 -14.45
C ALA A 148 -4.51 -16.57 -14.04
N PHE A 149 -3.69 -17.34 -13.32
CA PHE A 149 -4.09 -18.64 -12.78
C PHE A 149 -5.33 -18.57 -11.91
N VAL A 150 -5.42 -17.57 -11.01
CA VAL A 150 -6.61 -17.36 -10.16
C VAL A 150 -7.83 -17.05 -11.02
N ARG A 151 -7.75 -16.08 -11.94
CA ARG A 151 -8.88 -15.70 -12.80
C ARG A 151 -9.43 -16.84 -13.64
N GLU A 152 -8.54 -17.66 -14.21
CA GLU A 152 -8.94 -18.74 -15.12
C GLU A 152 -9.46 -19.96 -14.37
N ASN A 153 -8.97 -20.22 -13.17
CA ASN A 153 -9.25 -21.47 -12.47
C ASN A 153 -10.22 -21.34 -11.28
N ALA A 154 -10.52 -20.14 -10.80
CA ALA A 154 -11.43 -19.93 -9.68
C ALA A 154 -12.90 -20.17 -10.08
N ALA A 155 -13.32 -19.81 -11.29
CA ALA A 155 -14.70 -19.82 -11.76
C ALA A 155 -15.30 -21.22 -12.09
N SER A 156 -14.54 -22.32 -12.03
CA SER A 156 -14.98 -23.58 -12.63
C SER A 156 -15.87 -24.49 -11.75
N GLN A 157 -16.25 -24.07 -10.54
CA GLN A 157 -17.08 -24.90 -9.63
C GLN A 157 -18.49 -24.38 -9.36
N SER A 158 -18.89 -23.25 -9.90
CA SER A 158 -20.19 -22.62 -9.59
C SER A 158 -21.42 -23.26 -10.27
N GLN A 159 -21.27 -24.31 -11.08
CA GLN A 159 -22.41 -24.88 -11.81
C GLN A 159 -22.98 -26.21 -11.25
N GLU A 160 -22.35 -26.88 -10.30
CA GLU A 160 -22.80 -28.21 -9.88
C GLU A 160 -23.30 -28.33 -8.43
N GLU A 161 -23.16 -27.34 -7.53
CA GLU A 161 -23.53 -27.52 -6.10
C GLU A 161 -24.45 -26.44 -5.51
N GLU A 162 -25.42 -25.91 -6.23
CA GLU A 162 -26.43 -24.98 -5.66
C GLU A 162 -27.41 -25.62 -4.63
N THR A 163 -27.24 -26.85 -4.21
CA THR A 163 -28.23 -27.54 -3.39
C THR A 163 -27.90 -27.74 -1.90
N GLN A 164 -26.75 -27.27 -1.40
CA GLN A 164 -26.43 -27.34 0.03
C GLN A 164 -25.81 -26.04 0.55
N HIS A 165 -26.38 -25.49 1.64
CA HIS A 165 -25.88 -24.33 2.40
C HIS A 165 -24.53 -24.59 3.11
N THR A 166 -23.56 -25.16 2.45
CA THR A 166 -22.20 -25.21 2.97
C THR A 166 -21.45 -23.95 2.50
N PRO A 167 -20.73 -23.24 3.38
CA PRO A 167 -19.93 -22.09 2.95
C PRO A 167 -19.02 -22.51 1.81
N ALA A 168 -19.00 -21.75 0.74
CA ALA A 168 -18.17 -22.01 -0.44
C ALA A 168 -16.70 -22.13 -0.01
N ARG A 169 -16.19 -23.35 -0.03
CA ARG A 169 -14.78 -23.57 0.34
C ARG A 169 -13.91 -23.34 -0.87
N ILE A 170 -13.13 -22.28 -0.85
CA ILE A 170 -12.16 -21.97 -1.90
C ILE A 170 -11.21 -23.16 -2.12
N ARG A 171 -10.88 -23.45 -3.36
CA ARG A 171 -9.95 -24.54 -3.73
C ARG A 171 -8.54 -24.25 -3.21
N THR A 172 -7.85 -25.28 -2.72
CA THR A 172 -6.54 -25.13 -2.03
C THR A 172 -5.46 -24.47 -2.89
N ASP A 173 -5.41 -24.76 -4.20
CA ASP A 173 -4.44 -24.14 -5.11
C ASP A 173 -4.76 -22.67 -5.39
N ILE A 174 -6.04 -22.30 -5.49
CA ILE A 174 -6.47 -20.91 -5.59
C ILE A 174 -6.10 -20.15 -4.31
N GLN A 175 -6.42 -20.72 -3.14
CA GLN A 175 -6.03 -20.11 -1.86
C GLN A 175 -4.51 -19.96 -1.74
N ALA A 176 -3.72 -20.92 -2.19
CA ALA A 176 -2.27 -20.83 -2.18
C ALA A 176 -1.78 -19.68 -3.08
N ALA A 177 -2.34 -19.54 -4.29
CA ALA A 177 -1.99 -18.44 -5.19
C ALA A 177 -2.35 -17.08 -4.58
N LEU A 178 -3.55 -16.95 -4.01
CA LEU A 178 -3.99 -15.74 -3.32
C LEU A 178 -3.11 -15.41 -2.11
N SER A 179 -2.67 -16.43 -1.36
CA SER A 179 -1.76 -16.24 -0.23
C SER A 179 -0.39 -15.74 -0.68
N VAL A 180 0.13 -16.22 -1.81
CA VAL A 180 1.39 -15.72 -2.39
C VAL A 180 1.23 -14.29 -2.89
N ILE A 181 0.15 -14.00 -3.61
CA ILE A 181 -0.19 -12.65 -4.09
C ILE A 181 -0.34 -11.69 -2.89
N GLY A 182 -1.03 -12.12 -1.82
CA GLY A 182 -1.25 -11.28 -0.63
C GLY A 182 0.01 -11.00 0.19
N ARG A 183 1.05 -11.84 0.09
CA ARG A 183 2.36 -11.59 0.72
C ARG A 183 3.31 -10.76 -0.14
N ARG A 184 2.83 -10.22 -1.27
CA ARG A 184 3.64 -9.41 -2.15
C ARG A 184 4.24 -8.19 -1.44
N ASP A 185 5.38 -7.77 -1.92
CA ASP A 185 6.02 -6.52 -1.52
C ASP A 185 5.67 -5.43 -2.56
N ALA A 186 4.65 -4.63 -2.28
CA ALA A 186 4.17 -3.58 -3.19
C ALA A 186 5.26 -2.53 -3.52
N GLN A 187 6.32 -2.43 -2.73
CA GLN A 187 7.44 -1.52 -3.03
C GLN A 187 8.29 -2.00 -4.23
N LYS A 188 8.15 -3.27 -4.62
CA LYS A 188 8.81 -3.85 -5.79
C LYS A 188 8.01 -3.67 -7.07
N ASP A 189 6.75 -3.25 -6.96
CA ASP A 189 5.90 -3.02 -8.13
C ASP A 189 6.35 -1.74 -8.86
N GLN A 190 6.33 -1.77 -10.18
CA GLN A 190 6.63 -0.57 -10.97
C GLN A 190 5.38 0.34 -11.05
N PRO A 191 5.52 1.65 -11.27
CA PRO A 191 4.43 2.62 -11.17
C PRO A 191 3.17 2.34 -12.02
N ASN A 192 3.27 1.50 -13.04
CA ASN A 192 2.15 1.15 -13.92
C ASN A 192 1.72 -0.33 -13.81
N GLN A 193 2.26 -1.06 -12.85
CA GLN A 193 1.96 -2.47 -12.64
C GLN A 193 0.90 -2.61 -11.57
N ARG A 194 -0.20 -3.32 -11.88
CA ARG A 194 -1.30 -3.62 -10.96
C ARG A 194 -1.59 -5.10 -10.95
N ILE A 195 -1.85 -5.65 -9.78
CA ILE A 195 -2.38 -7.00 -9.62
C ILE A 195 -3.75 -7.05 -10.29
N ASP A 196 -3.93 -7.89 -11.30
CA ASP A 196 -5.19 -8.04 -12.03
C ASP A 196 -5.96 -9.26 -11.55
N LEU A 197 -6.96 -9.03 -10.70
CA LEU A 197 -7.88 -10.04 -10.18
C LEU A 197 -9.34 -9.75 -10.59
N ARG A 198 -9.53 -9.05 -11.71
CA ARG A 198 -10.86 -8.71 -12.21
C ARG A 198 -11.69 -9.96 -12.46
N TYR A 199 -12.95 -9.89 -12.01
CA TYR A 199 -13.95 -10.95 -12.19
C TYR A 199 -13.54 -12.32 -11.61
N ALA A 200 -12.48 -12.39 -10.78
CA ALA A 200 -12.08 -13.62 -10.12
C ALA A 200 -13.11 -14.04 -9.05
N ASP A 201 -13.42 -15.32 -8.99
CA ASP A 201 -14.22 -15.90 -7.92
C ASP A 201 -13.33 -16.22 -6.72
N MET A 202 -13.39 -15.38 -5.71
CA MET A 202 -12.61 -15.49 -4.47
C MET A 202 -13.51 -15.63 -3.24
N ARG A 203 -14.73 -16.18 -3.43
CA ARG A 203 -15.68 -16.38 -2.34
C ARG A 203 -15.07 -17.23 -1.23
N GLY A 204 -15.22 -16.75 0.02
CA GLY A 204 -14.68 -17.41 1.20
C GLY A 204 -13.16 -17.48 1.26
N ALA A 205 -12.43 -16.73 0.43
CA ALA A 205 -10.97 -16.68 0.46
C ALA A 205 -10.45 -16.14 1.80
N ASP A 206 -9.38 -16.73 2.30
CA ASP A 206 -8.58 -16.16 3.38
C ASP A 206 -7.54 -15.17 2.81
N LEU A 207 -7.86 -13.90 2.95
CA LEU A 207 -7.03 -12.75 2.53
C LEU A 207 -6.62 -11.90 3.75
N HIS A 208 -6.62 -12.50 4.95
CA HIS A 208 -6.20 -11.83 6.17
C HIS A 208 -4.80 -11.23 6.02
N LYS A 209 -4.68 -9.92 6.28
CA LYS A 209 -3.44 -9.14 6.11
C LYS A 209 -2.86 -9.15 4.70
N ALA A 210 -3.65 -9.51 3.69
CA ALA A 210 -3.16 -9.48 2.31
C ALA A 210 -2.86 -8.05 1.86
N ASN A 211 -1.74 -7.88 1.17
CA ASN A 211 -1.41 -6.63 0.50
C ASN A 211 -2.02 -6.63 -0.91
N LEU A 212 -3.16 -5.96 -1.04
CA LEU A 212 -3.90 -5.76 -2.29
C LEU A 212 -3.91 -4.28 -2.70
N GLN A 213 -2.96 -3.49 -2.20
CA GLN A 213 -2.80 -2.09 -2.54
C GLN A 213 -2.77 -1.90 -4.06
N GLN A 214 -3.56 -0.94 -4.57
CA GLN A 214 -3.65 -0.62 -6.01
C GLN A 214 -4.09 -1.80 -6.91
N ALA A 215 -4.55 -2.92 -6.36
CA ALA A 215 -5.02 -4.05 -7.16
C ALA A 215 -6.28 -3.68 -7.98
N ASP A 216 -6.40 -4.28 -9.16
CA ASP A 216 -7.62 -4.23 -9.98
C ASP A 216 -8.50 -5.44 -9.63
N LEU A 217 -9.55 -5.19 -8.86
CA LEU A 217 -10.52 -6.15 -8.34
C LEU A 217 -11.92 -5.91 -8.91
N ARG A 218 -12.04 -5.17 -10.02
CA ARG A 218 -13.33 -4.83 -10.60
C ARG A 218 -14.16 -6.07 -10.92
N GLY A 219 -15.40 -6.06 -10.41
CA GLY A 219 -16.33 -7.18 -10.60
C GLY A 219 -15.89 -8.50 -9.96
N ALA A 220 -14.85 -8.53 -9.13
CA ALA A 220 -14.44 -9.73 -8.40
C ALA A 220 -15.50 -10.17 -7.38
N ASP A 221 -15.64 -11.48 -7.16
CA ASP A 221 -16.51 -12.02 -6.13
C ASP A 221 -15.70 -12.37 -4.88
N LEU A 222 -15.89 -11.58 -3.84
CA LEU A 222 -15.26 -11.65 -2.52
C LEU A 222 -16.32 -11.90 -1.42
N CYS A 223 -17.52 -12.41 -1.78
CA CYS A 223 -18.54 -12.70 -0.79
C CYS A 223 -18.00 -13.68 0.26
N GLU A 224 -18.27 -13.38 1.55
CA GLU A 224 -17.83 -14.18 2.71
C GLU A 224 -16.29 -14.29 2.86
N ALA A 225 -15.49 -13.56 2.07
CA ALA A 225 -14.03 -13.57 2.20
C ALA A 225 -13.58 -12.94 3.52
N ASP A 226 -12.48 -13.45 4.06
CA ASP A 226 -11.79 -12.89 5.22
C ASP A 226 -10.72 -11.88 4.77
N LEU A 227 -11.06 -10.61 4.83
CA LEU A 227 -10.21 -9.47 4.46
C LEU A 227 -9.75 -8.67 5.70
N ARG A 228 -9.77 -9.29 6.89
CA ARG A 228 -9.35 -8.60 8.11
C ARG A 228 -7.93 -8.07 7.99
N GLU A 229 -7.73 -6.80 8.39
CA GLU A 229 -6.42 -6.13 8.35
C GLU A 229 -5.77 -6.12 6.95
N ALA A 230 -6.51 -6.46 5.87
CA ALA A 230 -5.99 -6.38 4.50
C ALA A 230 -5.75 -4.94 4.08
N ASP A 231 -4.71 -4.69 3.29
CA ASP A 231 -4.46 -3.40 2.65
C ASP A 231 -5.02 -3.40 1.22
N LEU A 232 -6.14 -2.68 1.05
CA LEU A 232 -6.84 -2.45 -0.20
C LEU A 232 -6.73 -0.98 -0.64
N SER A 233 -5.80 -0.21 -0.05
CA SER A 233 -5.66 1.21 -0.36
C SER A 233 -5.42 1.43 -1.86
N GLU A 234 -6.12 2.44 -2.41
CA GLU A 234 -6.08 2.78 -3.84
C GLU A 234 -6.49 1.64 -4.80
N ALA A 235 -7.02 0.52 -4.29
CA ALA A 235 -7.51 -0.57 -5.14
C ALA A 235 -8.80 -0.18 -5.87
N ASP A 236 -9.06 -0.83 -7.01
CA ASP A 236 -10.28 -0.66 -7.79
C ASP A 236 -11.19 -1.88 -7.61
N LEU A 237 -12.28 -1.69 -6.85
CA LEU A 237 -13.31 -2.67 -6.52
C LEU A 237 -14.67 -2.30 -7.16
N GLU A 238 -14.67 -1.53 -8.25
CA GLU A 238 -15.90 -1.14 -8.90
C GLU A 238 -16.75 -2.36 -9.29
N GLY A 239 -18.01 -2.37 -8.84
CA GLY A 239 -18.95 -3.47 -9.08
C GLY A 239 -18.60 -4.79 -8.39
N ALA A 240 -17.59 -4.85 -7.51
CA ALA A 240 -17.20 -6.06 -6.82
C ALA A 240 -18.29 -6.54 -5.84
N GLN A 241 -18.37 -7.87 -5.62
CA GLN A 241 -19.26 -8.50 -4.65
C GLN A 241 -18.47 -8.77 -3.37
N LEU A 242 -18.85 -8.11 -2.26
CA LEU A 242 -18.25 -8.22 -0.93
C LEU A 242 -19.32 -8.59 0.11
N CYS A 243 -20.43 -9.23 -0.32
CA CYS A 243 -21.54 -9.55 0.57
C CYS A 243 -21.06 -10.47 1.71
N GLY A 244 -21.37 -10.09 2.96
CA GLY A 244 -20.97 -10.84 4.16
C GLY A 244 -19.47 -10.93 4.42
N SER A 245 -18.62 -10.28 3.63
CA SER A 245 -17.16 -10.30 3.83
C SER A 245 -16.75 -9.67 5.16
N ASN A 246 -15.60 -10.08 5.68
CA ASN A 246 -15.03 -9.54 6.90
C ASN A 246 -13.86 -8.59 6.61
N LEU A 247 -14.14 -7.30 6.65
CA LEU A 247 -13.20 -6.18 6.42
C LEU A 247 -12.79 -5.50 7.75
N TYR A 248 -12.86 -6.22 8.87
CA TYR A 248 -12.49 -5.67 10.18
C TYR A 248 -11.05 -5.12 10.16
N GLU A 249 -10.88 -3.85 10.53
CA GLU A 249 -9.60 -3.12 10.52
C GLU A 249 -8.89 -3.08 9.14
N ALA A 250 -9.60 -3.38 8.04
CA ALA A 250 -9.02 -3.28 6.69
C ALA A 250 -8.73 -1.82 6.30
N ASN A 251 -7.69 -1.61 5.51
CA ASN A 251 -7.36 -0.33 4.91
C ASN A 251 -8.00 -0.22 3.52
N LEU A 252 -9.00 0.64 3.39
CA LEU A 252 -9.74 0.95 2.17
C LEU A 252 -9.56 2.44 1.77
N GLN A 253 -8.48 3.08 2.24
CA GLN A 253 -8.23 4.49 1.93
C GLN A 253 -8.14 4.71 0.42
N SER A 254 -8.86 5.72 -0.09
CA SER A 254 -8.91 6.10 -1.50
C SER A 254 -9.30 4.96 -2.46
N THR A 255 -9.93 3.89 -1.95
CA THR A 255 -10.39 2.73 -2.73
C THR A 255 -11.61 3.11 -3.58
N ASN A 256 -11.69 2.62 -4.82
CA ASN A 256 -12.89 2.72 -5.64
C ASN A 256 -13.83 1.52 -5.37
N LEU A 257 -14.93 1.78 -4.68
CA LEU A 257 -16.01 0.83 -4.35
C LEU A 257 -17.33 1.24 -5.03
N ALA A 258 -17.26 2.02 -6.12
CA ALA A 258 -18.47 2.44 -6.84
C ALA A 258 -19.28 1.22 -7.30
N ASP A 259 -20.59 1.29 -7.10
CA ASP A 259 -21.54 0.23 -7.47
C ASP A 259 -21.24 -1.17 -6.84
N ALA A 260 -20.32 -1.24 -5.85
CA ALA A 260 -19.98 -2.51 -5.16
C ALA A 260 -21.09 -2.96 -4.20
N ASN A 261 -21.18 -4.27 -3.97
CA ASN A 261 -22.14 -4.89 -3.02
C ASN A 261 -21.43 -5.32 -1.73
N LEU A 262 -21.58 -4.53 -0.67
CA LEU A 262 -21.06 -4.78 0.68
C LEU A 262 -22.19 -5.17 1.65
N SER A 263 -23.32 -5.69 1.16
CA SER A 263 -24.46 -6.03 2.03
C SER A 263 -24.06 -7.03 3.12
N GLY A 264 -24.38 -6.70 4.38
CA GLY A 264 -24.02 -7.50 5.53
C GLY A 264 -22.52 -7.59 5.85
N ALA A 265 -21.65 -6.89 5.14
CA ALA A 265 -20.21 -6.91 5.39
C ALA A 265 -19.84 -6.31 6.76
N ASN A 266 -18.73 -6.78 7.34
CA ASN A 266 -18.17 -6.28 8.58
C ASN A 266 -16.98 -5.35 8.29
N LEU A 267 -17.24 -4.02 8.32
CA LEU A 267 -16.23 -2.96 8.17
C LEU A 267 -15.92 -2.29 9.51
N ASN A 268 -16.10 -2.96 10.64
CA ASN A 268 -15.83 -2.35 11.94
C ASN A 268 -14.34 -1.94 12.02
N ARG A 269 -14.10 -0.69 12.44
CA ARG A 269 -12.78 -0.06 12.53
C ARG A 269 -12.01 0.03 11.22
N ALA A 270 -12.64 -0.23 10.07
CA ALA A 270 -11.98 -0.09 8.77
C ALA A 270 -11.63 1.38 8.48
N TRP A 271 -10.55 1.59 7.74
CA TRP A 271 -10.10 2.88 7.22
C TRP A 271 -10.67 3.07 5.82
N VAL A 272 -11.74 3.88 5.69
CA VAL A 272 -12.50 4.09 4.44
C VAL A 272 -12.42 5.57 4.02
N CYS A 273 -11.38 6.27 4.49
CA CYS A 273 -11.17 7.69 4.19
C CYS A 273 -11.04 7.90 2.67
N GLU A 274 -11.70 8.96 2.16
CA GLU A 274 -11.63 9.36 0.75
C GLU A 274 -12.09 8.26 -0.24
N ALA A 275 -12.63 7.14 0.24
CA ALA A 275 -13.09 6.05 -0.63
C ALA A 275 -14.30 6.48 -1.46
N ASN A 276 -14.40 5.96 -2.69
CA ASN A 276 -15.54 6.17 -3.56
C ASN A 276 -16.54 5.01 -3.42
N LEU A 277 -17.60 5.24 -2.66
CA LEU A 277 -18.73 4.31 -2.43
C LEU A 277 -20.00 4.74 -3.18
N ARG A 278 -19.85 5.47 -4.29
CA ARG A 278 -20.98 5.94 -5.09
C ARG A 278 -21.88 4.78 -5.49
N ALA A 279 -23.16 4.89 -5.18
CA ALA A 279 -24.19 3.88 -5.47
C ALA A 279 -23.92 2.46 -4.91
N ALA A 280 -22.95 2.31 -3.99
CA ALA A 280 -22.64 1.04 -3.35
C ALA A 280 -23.81 0.57 -2.47
N ASN A 281 -23.99 -0.74 -2.36
CA ASN A 281 -24.97 -1.38 -1.48
C ASN A 281 -24.30 -1.83 -0.16
N LEU A 282 -24.57 -1.12 0.93
CA LEU A 282 -24.10 -1.45 2.29
C LEU A 282 -25.28 -1.83 3.21
N THR A 283 -26.39 -2.35 2.66
CA THR A 283 -27.56 -2.73 3.44
C THR A 283 -27.17 -3.68 4.57
N GLY A 284 -27.49 -3.31 5.82
CA GLY A 284 -27.20 -4.14 6.99
C GLY A 284 -25.71 -4.27 7.34
N ALA A 285 -24.80 -3.60 6.64
CA ALA A 285 -23.37 -3.65 6.93
C ALA A 285 -23.04 -3.03 8.30
N SER A 286 -21.96 -3.52 8.94
CA SER A 286 -21.45 -3.00 10.20
C SER A 286 -20.20 -2.16 9.97
N LEU A 287 -20.27 -0.84 10.30
CA LEU A 287 -19.20 0.15 10.16
C LEU A 287 -18.91 0.83 11.51
N ARG A 288 -19.04 0.09 12.60
CA ARG A 288 -18.79 0.65 13.94
C ARG A 288 -17.35 1.10 14.08
N GLU A 289 -17.17 2.31 14.60
CA GLU A 289 -15.82 2.88 14.80
C GLU A 289 -15.01 3.02 13.50
N ALA A 290 -15.63 2.83 12.31
CA ALA A 290 -14.95 3.00 11.03
C ALA A 290 -14.66 4.48 10.74
N ASN A 291 -13.61 4.76 10.00
CA ASN A 291 -13.25 6.10 9.54
C ASN A 291 -13.62 6.28 8.07
N LEU A 292 -14.69 7.05 7.80
CA LEU A 292 -15.21 7.38 6.47
C LEU A 292 -15.03 8.88 6.15
N GLN A 293 -14.05 9.52 6.74
CA GLN A 293 -13.79 10.94 6.50
C GLN A 293 -13.63 11.21 5.00
N GLU A 294 -14.34 12.26 4.49
CA GLU A 294 -14.32 12.65 3.07
C GLU A 294 -14.79 11.56 2.08
N ALA A 295 -15.33 10.44 2.54
CA ALA A 295 -15.81 9.37 1.65
C ALA A 295 -16.99 9.84 0.80
N ASN A 296 -17.06 9.35 -0.45
CA ASN A 296 -18.16 9.61 -1.38
C ASN A 296 -19.20 8.49 -1.35
N LEU A 297 -20.31 8.73 -0.68
CA LEU A 297 -21.46 7.81 -0.53
C LEU A 297 -22.68 8.29 -1.34
N TYR A 298 -22.47 9.04 -2.42
CA TYR A 298 -23.55 9.54 -3.28
C TYR A 298 -24.45 8.41 -3.75
N LYS A 299 -25.77 8.49 -3.44
CA LYS A 299 -26.77 7.47 -3.77
C LYS A 299 -26.49 6.07 -3.18
N ALA A 300 -25.57 5.90 -2.22
CA ALA A 300 -25.34 4.62 -1.60
C ALA A 300 -26.58 4.14 -0.83
N ASN A 301 -26.79 2.80 -0.80
CA ASN A 301 -27.83 2.18 0.00
C ASN A 301 -27.24 1.70 1.33
N LEU A 302 -27.56 2.41 2.41
CA LEU A 302 -27.07 2.22 3.78
C LEU A 302 -28.20 1.76 4.72
N ALA A 303 -29.32 1.25 4.17
CA ALA A 303 -30.48 0.91 4.97
C ALA A 303 -30.13 -0.14 6.05
N GLY A 304 -30.50 0.15 7.29
CA GLY A 304 -30.25 -0.71 8.44
C GLY A 304 -28.79 -0.89 8.84
N SER A 305 -27.85 -0.21 8.21
CA SER A 305 -26.43 -0.29 8.52
C SER A 305 -26.08 0.30 9.89
N ASN A 306 -24.92 -0.09 10.45
CA ASN A 306 -24.50 0.31 11.79
C ASN A 306 -23.22 1.14 11.76
N PHE A 307 -23.36 2.46 11.90
CA PHE A 307 -22.30 3.48 11.96
C PHE A 307 -22.02 3.99 13.39
N LYS A 308 -22.38 3.21 14.42
CA LYS A 308 -22.20 3.68 15.79
C LYS A 308 -20.75 4.07 16.04
N VAL A 309 -20.53 5.34 16.49
CA VAL A 309 -19.19 5.92 16.77
C VAL A 309 -18.30 6.04 15.51
N ALA A 310 -18.84 5.90 14.32
CA ALA A 310 -18.06 6.09 13.09
C ALA A 310 -17.73 7.57 12.84
N ASN A 311 -16.64 7.83 12.15
CA ASN A 311 -16.26 9.15 11.67
C ASN A 311 -16.67 9.34 10.20
N LEU A 312 -17.67 10.19 9.95
CA LEU A 312 -18.17 10.54 8.61
C LEU A 312 -17.93 12.04 8.30
N GLN A 313 -16.99 12.68 9.00
CA GLN A 313 -16.72 14.11 8.80
C GLN A 313 -16.45 14.42 7.32
N GLY A 314 -17.15 15.42 6.77
CA GLY A 314 -17.01 15.85 5.39
C GLY A 314 -17.51 14.83 4.35
N ALA A 315 -18.05 13.69 4.75
CA ALA A 315 -18.52 12.67 3.81
C ALA A 315 -19.70 13.16 2.96
N LYS A 316 -19.81 12.65 1.73
CA LYS A 316 -20.82 13.04 0.73
C LYS A 316 -21.91 11.99 0.64
N LEU A 317 -23.00 12.17 1.39
CA LEU A 317 -24.18 11.27 1.46
C LEU A 317 -25.40 11.81 0.68
N PHE A 318 -25.18 12.62 -0.34
CA PHE A 318 -26.27 13.17 -1.13
C PHE A 318 -27.15 12.05 -1.72
N LEU A 319 -28.47 12.12 -1.50
CA LEU A 319 -29.44 11.14 -1.95
C LEU A 319 -29.20 9.70 -1.44
N ALA A 320 -28.36 9.51 -0.41
CA ALA A 320 -28.13 8.21 0.17
C ALA A 320 -29.36 7.71 0.95
N ASN A 321 -29.56 6.39 0.98
CA ASN A 321 -30.61 5.75 1.76
C ASN A 321 -30.07 5.24 3.11
N LEU A 322 -30.33 5.97 4.19
CA LEU A 322 -29.94 5.63 5.56
C LEU A 322 -31.15 5.17 6.41
N GLN A 323 -32.23 4.70 5.77
CA GLN A 323 -33.42 4.29 6.48
C GLN A 323 -33.11 3.25 7.56
N GLY A 324 -33.50 3.52 8.82
CA GLY A 324 -33.24 2.65 9.96
C GLY A 324 -31.75 2.47 10.33
N ALA A 325 -30.85 3.26 9.76
CA ALA A 325 -29.43 3.20 10.10
C ALA A 325 -29.15 3.60 11.55
N LYS A 326 -28.11 2.99 12.17
CA LYS A 326 -27.68 3.24 13.53
C LYS A 326 -26.45 4.15 13.53
N LEU A 327 -26.66 5.46 13.75
CA LEU A 327 -25.64 6.51 13.70
C LEU A 327 -25.33 7.07 15.10
N GLY A 328 -25.68 6.37 16.17
CA GLY A 328 -25.49 6.83 17.53
C GLY A 328 -24.03 7.21 17.82
N LYS A 329 -23.80 8.45 18.29
CA LYS A 329 -22.49 9.04 18.57
C LYS A 329 -21.56 9.10 17.36
N ALA A 330 -22.06 8.99 16.13
CA ALA A 330 -21.26 9.19 14.92
C ALA A 330 -20.85 10.67 14.77
N ASN A 331 -19.68 10.90 14.22
CA ASN A 331 -19.25 12.23 13.79
C ASN A 331 -19.70 12.49 12.35
N LEU A 332 -20.68 13.37 12.17
CA LEU A 332 -21.26 13.79 10.90
C LEU A 332 -21.01 15.30 10.65
N GLN A 333 -19.96 15.89 11.24
CA GLN A 333 -19.63 17.29 11.04
C GLN A 333 -19.39 17.57 9.55
N GLU A 334 -19.96 18.69 9.08
CA GLU A 334 -19.79 19.16 7.70
C GLU A 334 -20.23 18.14 6.62
N THR A 335 -20.99 17.11 6.99
CA THR A 335 -21.44 16.05 6.09
C THR A 335 -22.50 16.58 5.13
N GLY A 336 -22.41 16.19 3.84
CA GLY A 336 -23.41 16.47 2.83
C GLY A 336 -24.52 15.43 2.82
N LEU A 337 -25.72 15.76 3.31
CA LEU A 337 -26.90 14.87 3.43
C LEU A 337 -28.11 15.36 2.61
N ILE A 338 -27.91 16.22 1.60
CA ILE A 338 -29.01 16.78 0.82
C ILE A 338 -29.85 15.66 0.20
N GLY A 339 -31.16 15.69 0.48
CA GLY A 339 -32.11 14.71 -0.03
C GLY A 339 -31.90 13.28 0.49
N ALA A 340 -31.04 13.06 1.48
CA ALA A 340 -30.83 11.75 2.06
C ALA A 340 -32.08 11.22 2.80
N ASN A 341 -32.31 9.92 2.78
CA ASN A 341 -33.38 9.26 3.51
C ASN A 341 -32.83 8.73 4.85
N LEU A 342 -33.14 9.41 5.94
CA LEU A 342 -32.80 9.03 7.33
C LEU A 342 -34.02 8.55 8.11
N GLN A 343 -35.14 8.23 7.46
CA GLN A 343 -36.37 7.81 8.15
C GLN A 343 -36.08 6.68 9.14
N GLN A 344 -36.59 6.80 10.38
CA GLN A 344 -36.41 5.83 11.46
C GLN A 344 -34.93 5.58 11.84
N ALA A 345 -33.98 6.41 11.41
CA ALA A 345 -32.59 6.28 11.81
C ALA A 345 -32.39 6.67 13.28
N ASN A 346 -31.35 6.10 13.91
CA ASN A 346 -30.94 6.48 15.26
C ASN A 346 -29.67 7.34 15.21
N LEU A 347 -29.80 8.61 15.53
CA LEU A 347 -28.75 9.64 15.57
C LEU A 347 -28.42 10.10 17.01
N ASN A 348 -28.78 9.31 18.02
CA ASN A 348 -28.63 9.70 19.42
C ASN A 348 -27.19 10.07 19.75
N GLY A 349 -26.99 11.31 20.21
CA GLY A 349 -25.66 11.86 20.54
C GLY A 349 -24.75 12.05 19.35
N ALA A 350 -25.23 11.98 18.12
CA ALA A 350 -24.44 12.23 16.92
C ALA A 350 -24.04 13.71 16.81
N ASN A 351 -22.90 14.00 16.19
CA ASN A 351 -22.44 15.35 15.93
C ASN A 351 -22.65 15.71 14.44
N LEU A 352 -23.64 16.56 14.16
CA LEU A 352 -23.99 17.04 12.82
C LEU A 352 -23.70 18.55 12.67
N GLN A 353 -22.76 19.09 13.45
CA GLN A 353 -22.40 20.50 13.34
C GLN A 353 -22.01 20.86 11.91
N GLY A 354 -22.64 21.92 11.37
CA GLY A 354 -22.37 22.40 10.02
C GLY A 354 -22.84 21.46 8.90
N ALA A 355 -23.50 20.34 9.21
CA ALA A 355 -23.98 19.40 8.21
C ALA A 355 -25.07 20.01 7.32
N ASN A 356 -25.15 19.58 6.06
CA ASN A 356 -26.16 20.01 5.11
C ASN A 356 -27.21 18.91 4.88
N LEU A 357 -28.38 19.06 5.52
CA LEU A 357 -29.51 18.13 5.47
C LEU A 357 -30.70 18.74 4.66
N ASN A 358 -30.45 19.64 3.74
CA ASN A 358 -31.54 20.26 2.97
C ASN A 358 -32.37 19.21 2.25
N ALA A 359 -33.70 19.32 2.34
CA ALA A 359 -34.66 18.37 1.79
C ALA A 359 -34.44 16.90 2.24
N ALA A 360 -33.72 16.65 3.31
CA ALA A 360 -33.52 15.30 3.87
C ALA A 360 -34.83 14.80 4.54
N LYS A 361 -35.02 13.48 4.53
CA LYS A 361 -36.17 12.80 5.15
C LYS A 361 -35.73 12.25 6.50
N LEU A 362 -36.19 12.86 7.60
CA LEU A 362 -35.87 12.49 8.98
C LEU A 362 -37.13 12.08 9.78
N GLN A 363 -38.22 11.67 9.11
CA GLN A 363 -39.43 11.29 9.82
C GLN A 363 -39.17 10.15 10.80
N HIS A 364 -39.68 10.33 12.02
CA HIS A 364 -39.57 9.33 13.12
C HIS A 364 -38.12 8.97 13.49
N THR A 365 -37.15 9.86 13.24
CA THR A 365 -35.76 9.66 13.69
C THR A 365 -35.63 9.86 15.20
N GLU A 366 -34.68 9.11 15.80
CA GLU A 366 -34.23 9.29 17.18
C GLU A 366 -32.96 10.16 17.20
N VAL A 367 -33.05 11.38 17.76
CA VAL A 367 -31.98 12.39 17.68
C VAL A 367 -31.64 12.96 19.06
N PHE A 368 -31.84 12.19 20.13
CA PHE A 368 -31.60 12.62 21.52
C PHE A 368 -30.18 13.16 21.69
N PHE A 369 -30.09 14.38 22.27
CA PHE A 369 -28.83 15.02 22.61
C PHE A 369 -27.81 15.11 21.42
N ALA A 370 -28.31 15.08 20.19
CA ALA A 370 -27.46 15.30 19.01
C ALA A 370 -27.08 16.78 18.88
N ASN A 371 -25.98 17.06 18.23
CA ASN A 371 -25.52 18.40 17.94
C ASN A 371 -25.79 18.76 16.47
N PHE A 372 -26.75 19.63 16.21
CA PHE A 372 -27.07 20.19 14.88
C PHE A 372 -26.70 21.69 14.81
N SER A 373 -25.81 22.18 15.68
CA SER A 373 -25.43 23.59 15.62
C SER A 373 -24.88 23.91 14.21
N GLU A 374 -25.33 25.09 13.69
CA GLU A 374 -24.94 25.58 12.37
C GLU A 374 -25.36 24.67 11.21
N ALA A 375 -26.12 23.59 11.43
CA ALA A 375 -26.59 22.71 10.38
C ALA A 375 -27.67 23.38 9.49
N SER A 376 -27.70 23.04 8.22
CA SER A 376 -28.76 23.45 7.29
C SER A 376 -29.77 22.31 7.12
N LEU A 377 -31.04 22.60 7.50
CA LEU A 377 -32.17 21.67 7.44
C LEU A 377 -33.33 22.29 6.62
N ARG A 378 -33.03 23.11 5.62
CA ARG A 378 -34.03 23.74 4.76
C ARG A 378 -34.89 22.66 4.10
N GLU A 379 -36.22 22.86 4.17
CA GLU A 379 -37.18 21.90 3.57
C GLU A 379 -37.03 20.45 4.11
N ALA A 380 -36.28 20.22 5.17
CA ALA A 380 -36.13 18.88 5.75
C ALA A 380 -37.42 18.43 6.41
N ASP A 381 -37.73 17.14 6.29
CA ASP A 381 -38.91 16.55 6.93
C ASP A 381 -38.54 15.76 8.20
N LEU A 382 -38.80 16.36 9.35
CA LEU A 382 -38.59 15.82 10.70
C LEU A 382 -39.94 15.46 11.39
N GLY A 383 -40.98 15.20 10.62
CA GLY A 383 -42.31 14.87 11.17
C GLY A 383 -42.23 13.69 12.13
N GLY A 384 -42.74 13.90 13.37
CA GLY A 384 -42.70 12.91 14.43
C GLY A 384 -41.30 12.49 14.91
N ALA A 385 -40.25 13.24 14.57
CA ALA A 385 -38.88 12.98 15.03
C ALA A 385 -38.76 13.32 16.53
N ASN A 386 -37.84 12.64 17.22
CA ASN A 386 -37.54 12.86 18.63
C ASN A 386 -36.22 13.63 18.83
N LEU A 387 -36.33 14.96 18.96
CA LEU A 387 -35.20 15.87 19.08
C LEU A 387 -34.94 16.30 20.57
N MET A 388 -35.41 15.55 21.55
CA MET A 388 -35.27 15.93 22.94
C MET A 388 -33.81 16.26 23.31
N GLY A 389 -33.56 17.45 23.86
CA GLY A 389 -32.24 17.90 24.30
C GLY A 389 -31.22 18.18 23.17
N THR A 390 -31.66 18.19 21.93
CA THR A 390 -30.81 18.48 20.76
C THR A 390 -30.33 19.92 20.75
N ASN A 391 -29.12 20.18 20.30
CA ASN A 391 -28.60 21.50 20.06
C ASN A 391 -28.87 21.94 18.61
N LEU A 392 -29.72 22.91 18.39
CA LEU A 392 -30.05 23.53 17.11
C LEU A 392 -29.54 24.98 17.00
N GLN A 393 -28.61 25.38 17.85
CA GLN A 393 -28.04 26.71 17.83
C GLN A 393 -27.55 27.10 16.44
N MET A 394 -27.99 28.28 15.95
CA MET A 394 -27.65 28.79 14.60
C MET A 394 -28.02 27.85 13.43
N ALA A 395 -28.85 26.84 13.67
CA ALA A 395 -29.33 25.97 12.61
C ALA A 395 -30.32 26.73 11.70
N ILE A 396 -30.41 26.31 10.45
CA ILE A 396 -31.33 26.85 9.46
C ILE A 396 -32.43 25.83 9.18
N LEU A 397 -33.65 26.12 9.67
CA LEU A 397 -34.82 25.26 9.54
C LEU A 397 -35.85 25.80 8.54
N ASP A 398 -35.50 26.77 7.69
CA ASP A 398 -36.42 27.36 6.70
C ASP A 398 -37.29 26.29 6.05
N GLN A 399 -38.62 26.43 6.15
CA GLN A 399 -39.61 25.54 5.55
C GLN A 399 -39.54 24.08 5.99
N ALA A 400 -38.78 23.76 7.07
CA ALA A 400 -38.71 22.40 7.58
C ALA A 400 -40.06 21.96 8.18
N ASN A 401 -40.37 20.70 8.07
CA ASN A 401 -41.54 20.05 8.67
C ASN A 401 -41.15 19.44 10.03
N LEU A 402 -41.67 19.97 11.12
CA LEU A 402 -41.53 19.47 12.49
C LEU A 402 -42.89 19.07 13.10
N CYS A 403 -43.91 18.81 12.27
CA CYS A 403 -45.24 18.42 12.75
C CYS A 403 -45.15 17.18 13.65
N GLY A 404 -45.72 17.30 14.88
CA GLY A 404 -45.70 16.23 15.87
C GLY A 404 -44.32 15.86 16.43
N ALA A 405 -43.27 16.63 16.12
CA ALA A 405 -41.93 16.37 16.62
C ALA A 405 -41.79 16.69 18.14
N ASN A 406 -40.95 15.96 18.83
CA ASN A 406 -40.60 16.21 20.24
C ASN A 406 -39.34 17.07 20.33
N LEU A 407 -39.51 18.35 20.62
CA LEU A 407 -38.43 19.33 20.79
C LEU A 407 -38.21 19.71 22.26
N MET A 408 -38.58 18.83 23.22
CA MET A 408 -38.45 19.09 24.65
C MET A 408 -36.99 19.38 25.02
N GLY A 409 -36.74 20.53 25.66
CA GLY A 409 -35.40 20.93 26.13
C GLY A 409 -34.39 21.24 25.03
N VAL A 410 -34.81 21.37 23.77
CA VAL A 410 -33.95 21.75 22.64
C VAL A 410 -33.36 23.15 22.83
N ASN A 411 -32.13 23.38 22.32
CA ASN A 411 -31.54 24.72 22.27
C ASN A 411 -31.79 25.36 20.91
N LEU A 412 -32.55 26.48 20.87
CA LEU A 412 -32.96 27.20 19.68
C LEU A 412 -32.28 28.58 19.54
N SER A 413 -31.15 28.80 20.21
CA SER A 413 -30.44 30.08 20.14
C SER A 413 -30.07 30.42 18.68
N ALA A 414 -30.55 31.61 18.23
CA ALA A 414 -30.29 32.12 16.89
C ALA A 414 -30.70 31.14 15.74
N THR A 415 -31.58 30.18 15.98
CA THR A 415 -32.12 29.28 14.98
C THR A 415 -33.04 30.03 14.02
N ASN A 416 -32.87 29.87 12.69
CA ASN A 416 -33.81 30.41 11.73
C ASN A 416 -35.01 29.44 11.59
N MET A 417 -36.21 29.92 11.92
CA MET A 417 -37.46 29.14 11.95
C MET A 417 -38.48 29.69 10.94
N SER A 418 -38.06 30.34 9.86
CA SER A 418 -38.97 30.89 8.85
C SER A 418 -39.81 29.79 8.20
N ASP A 419 -41.12 29.93 8.21
CA ASP A 419 -42.09 28.99 7.61
C ASP A 419 -41.95 27.53 8.13
N VAL A 420 -41.36 27.33 9.31
CA VAL A 420 -41.26 25.98 9.91
C VAL A 420 -42.65 25.52 10.34
N LYS A 421 -43.01 24.29 9.99
CA LYS A 421 -44.27 23.67 10.43
C LYS A 421 -44.11 23.01 11.78
N LEU A 422 -44.91 23.43 12.77
CA LEU A 422 -44.84 23.01 14.18
C LEU A 422 -46.17 22.42 14.70
N GLU A 423 -47.15 22.14 13.82
CA GLU A 423 -48.43 21.61 14.22
C GLU A 423 -48.26 20.33 15.07
N GLY A 424 -48.79 20.35 16.30
CA GLY A 424 -48.66 19.25 17.24
C GLY A 424 -47.26 19.01 17.83
N ALA A 425 -46.28 19.86 17.53
CA ALA A 425 -44.92 19.76 18.08
C ALA A 425 -44.89 20.11 19.58
N ILE A 426 -43.93 19.49 20.32
CA ILE A 426 -43.73 19.67 21.76
C ILE A 426 -42.43 20.44 21.99
N LEU A 427 -42.51 21.73 22.31
CA LEU A 427 -41.38 22.61 22.59
C LEU A 427 -41.22 22.90 24.11
N THR A 428 -41.89 22.16 24.99
CA THR A 428 -41.86 22.37 26.44
C THR A 428 -40.40 22.36 26.93
N GLY A 429 -40.01 23.42 27.66
CA GLY A 429 -38.64 23.59 28.18
C GLY A 429 -37.58 23.80 27.09
N ALA A 430 -37.97 24.16 25.87
CA ALA A 430 -37.01 24.63 24.86
C ALA A 430 -36.27 25.86 25.37
N LYS A 431 -34.97 25.91 25.10
CA LYS A 431 -34.06 26.95 25.61
C LYS A 431 -33.77 27.98 24.54
N ASN A 432 -33.64 29.25 24.96
CA ASN A 432 -33.25 30.35 24.08
C ASN A 432 -34.18 30.52 22.87
N LEU A 433 -35.46 30.20 23.04
CA LEU A 433 -36.50 30.43 22.05
C LEU A 433 -36.97 31.91 22.17
N GLU A 434 -36.84 32.65 21.09
CA GLU A 434 -37.23 34.06 21.04
C GLU A 434 -38.62 34.20 20.37
N PRO A 435 -39.46 35.15 20.84
CA PRO A 435 -40.81 35.36 20.34
C PRO A 435 -40.89 35.54 18.79
N HIS A 436 -39.88 36.20 18.22
CA HIS A 436 -39.86 36.42 16.76
C HIS A 436 -39.73 35.10 15.96
N GLN A 437 -39.01 34.10 16.49
CA GLN A 437 -38.84 32.79 15.84
C GLN A 437 -40.20 32.07 15.71
N ILE A 438 -41.02 32.12 16.77
CA ILE A 438 -42.36 31.52 16.77
C ILE A 438 -43.32 32.30 15.88
N THR A 439 -43.19 33.63 15.78
CA THR A 439 -44.01 34.47 14.91
C THR A 439 -43.79 34.15 13.42
N LEU A 440 -42.57 33.70 13.06
CA LEU A 440 -42.24 33.32 11.71
C LEU A 440 -42.62 31.85 11.38
N ALA A 441 -42.88 31.01 12.37
CA ALA A 441 -43.24 29.61 12.22
C ALA A 441 -44.76 29.43 12.03
N LEU A 442 -45.11 28.28 11.53
CA LEU A 442 -46.48 27.80 11.33
C LEU A 442 -46.81 26.77 12.40
N GLY A 443 -47.86 26.97 13.17
CA GLY A 443 -48.32 26.07 14.20
C GLY A 443 -49.81 26.16 14.45
N ASP A 444 -50.31 25.38 15.43
CA ASP A 444 -51.73 25.36 15.77
C ASP A 444 -51.93 25.25 17.30
N VAL A 445 -53.17 25.12 17.73
CA VAL A 445 -53.57 25.00 19.14
C VAL A 445 -53.06 23.70 19.80
N THR A 446 -52.58 22.75 19.05
CA THR A 446 -52.01 21.49 19.56
C THR A 446 -50.51 21.58 19.82
N THR A 447 -49.84 22.63 19.31
CA THR A 447 -48.43 22.93 19.57
C THR A 447 -48.20 23.35 21.01
N ARG A 448 -47.25 22.67 21.70
CA ARG A 448 -46.93 22.95 23.11
C ARG A 448 -45.68 23.80 23.21
N LEU A 449 -45.84 25.09 23.49
CA LEU A 449 -44.74 26.03 23.71
C LEU A 449 -44.20 25.95 25.14
N PRO A 450 -43.02 26.53 25.44
CA PRO A 450 -42.55 26.79 26.81
C PRO A 450 -43.50 27.73 27.55
N ASP A 451 -43.54 27.62 28.89
CA ASP A 451 -44.47 28.38 29.75
C ASP A 451 -44.31 29.90 29.65
N ASP A 452 -43.14 30.38 29.26
CA ASP A 452 -42.77 31.79 29.09
C ASP A 452 -43.02 32.35 27.67
N VAL A 453 -43.54 31.54 26.76
CA VAL A 453 -43.82 31.94 25.37
C VAL A 453 -45.32 31.86 25.06
N GLU A 454 -45.91 33.02 24.72
CA GLU A 454 -47.33 33.07 24.37
C GLU A 454 -47.60 32.48 22.98
N LEU A 455 -48.77 31.82 22.84
CA LEU A 455 -49.24 31.28 21.59
C LEU A 455 -49.57 32.41 20.59
N PRO A 456 -48.97 32.42 19.40
CA PRO A 456 -49.27 33.46 18.40
C PRO A 456 -50.76 33.48 18.02
N THR A 457 -51.35 34.67 17.89
CA THR A 457 -52.78 34.81 17.59
C THR A 457 -53.18 34.23 16.23
N HIS A 458 -52.31 34.15 15.28
CA HIS A 458 -52.56 33.54 13.96
C HIS A 458 -52.63 32.00 14.02
N TRP A 459 -52.09 31.35 15.07
CA TRP A 459 -52.20 29.88 15.26
C TRP A 459 -53.58 29.47 15.87
N THR A 460 -54.33 30.43 16.42
CA THR A 460 -55.62 30.16 17.05
C THR A 460 -56.79 30.20 16.09
N ARG A 461 -56.58 30.66 14.85
CA ARG A 461 -57.62 30.68 13.83
C ARG A 461 -57.76 29.31 13.19
N ILE A 462 -58.76 28.52 13.62
CA ILE A 462 -59.22 27.33 12.94
C ILE A 462 -59.90 27.81 11.66
N GLY A 463 -59.29 27.57 10.52
CA GLY A 463 -59.86 27.86 9.19
C GLY A 463 -60.99 26.90 8.81
#